data_3f146fb64b2345afc6a5923ef178b9b5
#
_entry.id   3f146fb64b2345afc6a5923ef178b9b5
#
_cell.length_a   1.000
_cell.length_b   1.000
_cell.length_c   1.000
_cell.angle_alpha   90.00
_cell.angle_beta   90.00
_cell.angle_gamma   90.00
#
_symmetry.space_group_name_H-M   'P 1'
#
loop_
_entity.id
_entity.type
_entity.pdbx_description
1 polymer ?
#
loop_
_entity_poly.entity_id
_entity_poly.type
_entity_poly.pdbx_seq_one_letter_code
_entity_poly.pdbx_strand_id
1 'polypeptide(L)'
;SARAFASNFDDLNLKKAIHYAKVRNVKAHLTLNTLLKDEELQDAISLAQKAYEYGIDAIIVQDLGLATFLHEHFPDLPLHASTQMTIHRLEGVKKLEKLGFSRAVLSRELSLEEIEHICKNTKMEIEVFVHGALCISYSGQCLFSSSIGARSGNRGKCAQSCRMSYTLLEKDVETNKEKTLDTGYLLSPRDLCGLEYLERLIQAGVTCFKIEGRMKTPEYVATVTRIYRKYIDNILAGHPKEIAPKDQEDLLQVFNRGGFSTGHLNSEANQDLVFPQKPSNMGLYLGNVSNFNANKGLISLPLNEPLAIGDTISFEKEESKYMVSELMIQNKNVPKANSKDRVTIGRMKGNIRYWR
;
A
#
# COMPACT_ATOMS: atom_id res chain seq x y z
N SER A 1 6.97 9.74 12.79
CA SER A 1 5.98 9.31 11.78
C SER A 1 5.71 7.81 11.88
N ALA A 2 4.53 7.36 11.45
CA ALA A 2 4.13 5.95 11.45
C ALA A 2 4.99 5.02 10.54
N ARG A 3 6.08 5.52 9.97
CA ARG A 3 7.06 4.79 9.15
C ARG A 3 8.48 5.22 9.53
N ALA A 4 8.88 4.98 10.78
CA ALA A 4 10.16 5.42 11.32
C ALA A 4 11.39 4.87 10.58
N PHE A 5 11.29 3.68 9.94
CA PHE A 5 12.36 3.08 9.16
C PHE A 5 12.44 3.51 7.69
N ALA A 6 11.48 4.32 7.21
CA ALA A 6 11.62 4.93 5.90
C ALA A 6 12.67 6.06 5.95
N SER A 7 13.30 6.38 4.82
CA SER A 7 14.10 7.60 4.68
C SER A 7 13.20 8.79 4.93
N ASN A 8 13.36 9.41 6.11
CA ASN A 8 12.65 10.62 6.48
C ASN A 8 13.47 11.84 6.03
N PHE A 9 12.79 12.96 5.74
CA PHE A 9 13.46 14.19 5.40
C PHE A 9 14.17 14.77 6.63
N ASP A 10 15.41 15.22 6.47
CA ASP A 10 16.02 16.19 7.35
C ASP A 10 15.44 17.60 7.09
N ASP A 11 15.78 18.59 7.91
CA ASP A 11 15.22 19.94 7.83
C ASP A 11 15.43 20.60 6.45
N LEU A 12 16.63 20.43 5.86
CA LEU A 12 16.96 21.02 4.58
C LEU A 12 16.18 20.36 3.43
N ASN A 13 16.11 19.04 3.44
CA ASN A 13 15.38 18.28 2.42
C ASN A 13 13.87 18.45 2.57
N LEU A 14 13.36 18.60 3.80
CA LEU A 14 11.94 18.93 4.04
C LEU A 14 11.59 20.27 3.39
N LYS A 15 12.38 21.32 3.64
CA LYS A 15 12.20 22.65 3.03
C LYS A 15 12.21 22.59 1.51
N LYS A 16 13.20 21.86 0.92
CA LYS A 16 13.30 21.66 -0.53
C LYS A 16 12.08 20.92 -1.09
N ALA A 17 11.62 19.89 -0.41
CA ALA A 17 10.47 19.10 -0.84
C ALA A 17 9.17 19.92 -0.84
N ILE A 18 8.93 20.72 0.21
CA ILE A 18 7.77 21.61 0.29
C ILE A 18 7.83 22.64 -0.85
N HIS A 19 8.97 23.30 -1.04
CA HIS A 19 9.14 24.26 -2.12
C HIS A 19 8.93 23.60 -3.51
N TYR A 20 9.51 22.42 -3.73
CA TYR A 20 9.36 21.67 -4.99
C TYR A 20 7.89 21.33 -5.29
N ALA A 21 7.12 20.94 -4.28
CA ALA A 21 5.70 20.69 -4.40
C ALA A 21 4.92 21.98 -4.74
N LYS A 22 5.17 23.07 -4.00
CA LYS A 22 4.49 24.35 -4.17
C LYS A 22 4.64 24.95 -5.55
N VAL A 23 5.85 24.98 -6.12
CA VAL A 23 6.08 25.52 -7.47
C VAL A 23 5.39 24.70 -8.56
N ARG A 24 4.86 23.51 -8.24
CA ARG A 24 4.08 22.63 -9.11
C ARG A 24 2.60 22.59 -8.76
N ASN A 25 2.16 23.48 -7.89
CA ASN A 25 0.79 23.52 -7.38
C ASN A 25 0.34 22.20 -6.74
N VAL A 26 1.26 21.51 -6.06
CA VAL A 26 1.01 20.26 -5.33
C VAL A 26 1.07 20.56 -3.84
N LYS A 27 0.01 20.20 -3.10
CA LYS A 27 -0.04 20.35 -1.64
C LYS A 27 0.88 19.34 -0.96
N ALA A 28 1.60 19.79 0.07
CA ALA A 28 2.47 18.94 0.88
C ALA A 28 1.89 18.81 2.30
N HIS A 29 1.75 17.58 2.79
CA HIS A 29 1.26 17.31 4.15
C HIS A 29 2.34 16.60 4.96
N LEU A 30 2.66 17.12 6.15
CA LEU A 30 3.60 16.51 7.07
C LEU A 30 2.89 15.49 7.96
N THR A 31 3.45 14.28 8.10
CA THR A 31 2.92 13.26 9.01
C THR A 31 3.64 13.28 10.35
N LEU A 32 2.96 13.72 11.41
CA LEU A 32 3.33 13.58 12.82
C LEU A 32 2.35 12.65 13.54
N ASN A 33 2.13 11.48 12.96
CA ASN A 33 1.00 10.60 13.26
C ASN A 33 1.40 9.38 14.10
N THR A 34 2.12 9.61 15.18
CA THR A 34 2.39 8.64 16.24
C THR A 34 2.00 9.25 17.58
N LEU A 35 1.60 8.43 18.55
CA LEU A 35 1.51 8.88 19.94
C LEU A 35 2.89 9.31 20.43
N LEU A 36 2.95 10.35 21.23
CA LEU A 36 4.17 10.95 21.73
C LEU A 36 4.32 10.62 23.22
N LYS A 37 5.57 10.52 23.67
CA LYS A 37 5.92 10.60 25.07
C LYS A 37 6.14 12.09 25.41
N ASP A 38 6.04 12.45 26.70
CA ASP A 38 6.22 13.83 27.13
C ASP A 38 7.57 14.41 26.69
N GLU A 39 8.64 13.60 26.75
CA GLU A 39 9.99 13.96 26.30
C GLU A 39 10.10 14.23 24.78
N GLU A 40 9.17 13.71 23.96
CA GLU A 40 9.16 13.85 22.50
C GLU A 40 8.29 15.03 22.02
N LEU A 41 7.45 15.57 22.91
CA LEU A 41 6.46 16.59 22.53
C LEU A 41 7.13 17.89 22.01
N GLN A 42 8.19 18.34 22.69
CA GLN A 42 8.90 19.56 22.30
C GLN A 42 9.56 19.45 20.92
N ASP A 43 10.13 18.29 20.60
CA ASP A 43 10.72 18.01 19.28
C ASP A 43 9.65 17.99 18.19
N ALA A 44 8.48 17.39 18.48
CA ALA A 44 7.36 17.35 17.55
C ALA A 44 6.80 18.76 17.27
N ILE A 45 6.67 19.60 18.30
CA ILE A 45 6.27 21.01 18.18
C ILE A 45 7.29 21.79 17.34
N SER A 46 8.58 21.64 17.64
CA SER A 46 9.65 22.33 16.90
C SER A 46 9.66 21.95 15.42
N LEU A 47 9.42 20.65 15.10
CA LEU A 47 9.32 20.20 13.72
C LEU A 47 8.06 20.73 13.03
N ALA A 48 6.92 20.78 13.73
CA ALA A 48 5.68 21.35 13.21
C ALA A 48 5.84 22.85 12.90
N GLN A 49 6.47 23.62 13.80
CA GLN A 49 6.76 25.02 13.60
C GLN A 49 7.64 25.25 12.36
N LYS A 50 8.75 24.53 12.22
CA LYS A 50 9.61 24.62 11.03
C LYS A 50 8.85 24.32 9.74
N ALA A 51 8.02 23.25 9.75
CA ALA A 51 7.21 22.90 8.58
C ALA A 51 6.20 24.02 8.24
N TYR A 52 5.58 24.64 9.25
CA TYR A 52 4.70 25.78 9.09
C TYR A 52 5.42 26.96 8.46
N GLU A 53 6.61 27.34 8.97
CA GLU A 53 7.46 28.39 8.40
C GLU A 53 7.89 28.12 6.95
N TYR A 54 8.08 26.83 6.58
CA TYR A 54 8.37 26.41 5.21
C TYR A 54 7.12 26.40 4.33
N GLY A 55 5.95 26.61 4.93
CA GLY A 55 4.65 26.72 4.27
C GLY A 55 4.03 25.36 3.93
N ILE A 56 4.09 24.40 4.84
CA ILE A 56 3.33 23.15 4.72
C ILE A 56 1.83 23.43 4.61
N ASP A 57 1.10 22.62 3.85
CA ASP A 57 -0.34 22.83 3.64
C ASP A 57 -1.21 22.20 4.72
N ALA A 58 -0.73 21.15 5.41
CA ALA A 58 -1.42 20.53 6.54
C ALA A 58 -0.47 19.62 7.33
N ILE A 59 -0.86 19.30 8.57
CA ILE A 59 -0.20 18.27 9.38
C ILE A 59 -1.19 17.14 9.70
N ILE A 60 -0.74 15.90 9.48
CA ILE A 60 -1.51 14.69 9.82
C ILE A 60 -1.04 14.23 11.20
N VAL A 61 -1.94 14.25 12.20
CA VAL A 61 -1.64 13.93 13.60
C VAL A 61 -2.46 12.76 14.12
N GLN A 62 -1.93 12.12 15.16
CA GLN A 62 -2.63 11.10 15.96
C GLN A 62 -2.73 11.53 17.42
N ASP A 63 -1.69 12.16 17.96
CA ASP A 63 -1.61 12.57 19.35
C ASP A 63 -2.52 13.78 19.61
N LEU A 64 -3.44 13.65 20.57
CA LEU A 64 -4.41 14.69 20.89
C LEU A 64 -3.76 15.88 21.58
N GLY A 65 -2.74 15.66 22.42
CA GLY A 65 -2.01 16.75 23.08
C GLY A 65 -1.29 17.63 22.07
N LEU A 66 -0.58 17.01 21.11
CA LEU A 66 0.03 17.74 20.00
C LEU A 66 -1.03 18.45 19.15
N ALA A 67 -2.15 17.79 18.84
CA ALA A 67 -3.22 18.38 18.03
C ALA A 67 -3.81 19.63 18.70
N THR A 68 -4.11 19.56 20.01
CA THR A 68 -4.62 20.69 20.78
C THR A 68 -3.61 21.85 20.78
N PHE A 69 -2.34 21.58 21.06
CA PHE A 69 -1.30 22.60 21.02
C PHE A 69 -1.21 23.28 19.65
N LEU A 70 -1.20 22.50 18.57
CA LEU A 70 -1.12 23.05 17.20
C LEU A 70 -2.35 23.87 16.84
N HIS A 71 -3.55 23.44 17.23
CA HIS A 71 -4.78 24.17 16.97
C HIS A 71 -4.81 25.52 17.69
N GLU A 72 -4.30 25.60 18.92
CA GLU A 72 -4.26 26.82 19.73
C GLU A 72 -3.20 27.81 19.25
N HIS A 73 -2.02 27.34 18.81
CA HIS A 73 -0.88 28.18 18.48
C HIS A 73 -0.71 28.46 16.97
N PHE A 74 -1.28 27.62 16.11
CA PHE A 74 -1.26 27.74 14.64
C PHE A 74 -2.68 27.55 14.07
N PRO A 75 -3.62 28.50 14.37
CA PRO A 75 -5.05 28.31 14.05
C PRO A 75 -5.36 28.26 12.55
N ASP A 76 -4.48 28.78 11.71
CA ASP A 76 -4.58 28.76 10.25
C ASP A 76 -3.94 27.49 9.62
N LEU A 77 -3.29 26.63 10.41
CA LEU A 77 -2.69 25.40 9.95
C LEU A 77 -3.72 24.24 9.97
N PRO A 78 -4.14 23.71 8.81
CA PRO A 78 -5.06 22.60 8.76
C PRO A 78 -4.51 21.35 9.46
N LEU A 79 -5.30 20.77 10.37
CA LEU A 79 -5.00 19.49 11.03
C LEU A 79 -5.84 18.37 10.44
N HIS A 80 -5.19 17.30 10.01
CA HIS A 80 -5.83 16.10 9.50
C HIS A 80 -5.67 14.96 10.51
N ALA A 81 -6.80 14.34 10.87
CA ALA A 81 -6.79 13.18 11.76
C ALA A 81 -6.25 11.95 11.02
N SER A 82 -5.19 11.35 11.56
CA SER A 82 -4.59 10.15 10.99
C SER A 82 -5.54 8.95 11.06
N THR A 83 -5.42 8.02 10.11
CA THR A 83 -6.07 6.69 10.21
C THR A 83 -5.66 5.93 11.48
N GLN A 84 -4.52 6.28 12.08
CA GLN A 84 -4.07 5.75 13.37
C GLN A 84 -4.97 6.13 14.55
N MET A 85 -5.85 7.12 14.38
CA MET A 85 -6.87 7.49 15.38
C MET A 85 -8.08 6.56 15.38
N THR A 86 -8.13 5.58 14.47
CA THR A 86 -9.15 4.52 14.46
C THR A 86 -10.57 5.07 14.30
N ILE A 87 -10.78 5.96 13.33
CA ILE A 87 -12.08 6.58 13.10
C ILE A 87 -12.94 5.69 12.20
N HIS A 88 -13.96 5.05 12.79
CA HIS A 88 -14.88 4.12 12.14
C HIS A 88 -16.31 4.64 12.03
N ARG A 89 -16.67 5.69 12.78
CA ARG A 89 -18.06 6.12 12.94
C ARG A 89 -18.21 7.62 12.83
N LEU A 90 -19.44 8.04 12.46
CA LEU A 90 -19.82 9.45 12.38
C LEU A 90 -19.54 10.22 13.68
N GLU A 91 -19.82 9.61 14.85
CA GLU A 91 -19.59 10.24 16.15
C GLU A 91 -18.11 10.58 16.37
N GLY A 92 -17.19 9.71 15.90
CA GLY A 92 -15.76 9.98 15.90
C GLY A 92 -15.41 11.19 15.05
N VAL A 93 -15.95 11.26 13.83
CA VAL A 93 -15.77 12.42 12.93
C VAL A 93 -16.29 13.71 13.55
N LYS A 94 -17.51 13.70 14.10
CA LYS A 94 -18.10 14.87 14.81
C LYS A 94 -17.29 15.29 16.03
N LYS A 95 -16.62 14.35 16.70
CA LYS A 95 -15.73 14.69 17.81
C LYS A 95 -14.48 15.39 17.30
N LEU A 96 -13.91 14.94 16.18
CA LEU A 96 -12.75 15.57 15.55
C LEU A 96 -13.08 17.00 15.07
N GLU A 97 -14.27 17.25 14.51
CA GLU A 97 -14.72 18.60 14.16
C GLU A 97 -14.65 19.55 15.36
N LYS A 98 -15.14 19.09 16.53
CA LYS A 98 -15.09 19.86 17.78
C LYS A 98 -13.67 20.09 18.32
N LEU A 99 -12.70 19.28 17.91
CA LEU A 99 -11.31 19.39 18.27
C LEU A 99 -10.48 20.20 17.26
N GLY A 100 -11.14 20.83 16.27
CA GLY A 100 -10.49 21.69 15.30
C GLY A 100 -9.81 20.98 14.12
N PHE A 101 -10.10 19.68 13.91
CA PHE A 101 -9.62 19.01 12.71
C PHE A 101 -10.42 19.42 11.49
N SER A 102 -9.76 19.57 10.36
CA SER A 102 -10.38 19.91 9.06
C SER A 102 -10.63 18.69 8.19
N ARG A 103 -9.90 17.57 8.40
CA ARG A 103 -10.03 16.33 7.62
C ARG A 103 -9.89 15.11 8.53
N ALA A 104 -10.68 14.06 8.25
CA ALA A 104 -10.54 12.74 8.86
C ALA A 104 -10.09 11.71 7.80
N VAL A 105 -8.96 11.03 8.07
CA VAL A 105 -8.58 9.83 7.33
C VAL A 105 -9.27 8.64 7.99
N LEU A 106 -10.31 8.11 7.35
CA LEU A 106 -11.06 6.99 7.90
C LEU A 106 -10.22 5.72 8.01
N SER A 107 -10.62 4.85 8.90
CA SER A 107 -10.09 3.49 9.01
C SER A 107 -10.38 2.70 7.73
N ARG A 108 -9.52 1.71 7.42
CA ARG A 108 -9.63 0.92 6.18
C ARG A 108 -10.62 -0.23 6.27
N GLU A 109 -11.21 -0.40 7.43
CA GLU A 109 -12.12 -1.48 7.76
C GLU A 109 -13.60 -1.11 7.53
N LEU A 110 -13.89 0.09 6.99
CA LEU A 110 -15.24 0.54 6.68
C LEU A 110 -15.70 0.01 5.32
N SER A 111 -16.97 -0.35 5.25
CA SER A 111 -17.67 -0.60 4.00
C SER A 111 -18.01 0.71 3.30
N LEU A 112 -18.36 0.59 2.02
CA LEU A 112 -18.75 1.74 1.22
C LEU A 112 -20.00 2.42 1.78
N GLU A 113 -20.98 1.65 2.27
CA GLU A 113 -22.22 2.14 2.89
C GLU A 113 -21.95 2.95 4.17
N GLU A 114 -20.99 2.51 4.99
CA GLU A 114 -20.55 3.23 6.19
C GLU A 114 -19.85 4.55 5.83
N ILE A 115 -19.00 4.53 4.80
CA ILE A 115 -18.33 5.73 4.27
C ILE A 115 -19.37 6.71 3.73
N GLU A 116 -20.35 6.24 2.94
CA GLU A 116 -21.44 7.06 2.42
C GLU A 116 -22.27 7.70 3.55
N HIS A 117 -22.59 6.93 4.60
CA HIS A 117 -23.31 7.43 5.77
C HIS A 117 -22.53 8.55 6.47
N ILE A 118 -21.23 8.39 6.66
CA ILE A 118 -20.38 9.40 7.28
C ILE A 118 -20.34 10.66 6.42
N CYS A 119 -20.04 10.54 5.14
CA CYS A 119 -19.91 11.68 4.22
C CYS A 119 -21.21 12.51 4.14
N LYS A 120 -22.38 11.85 4.10
CA LYS A 120 -23.69 12.53 4.05
C LYS A 120 -24.06 13.30 5.32
N ASN A 121 -23.41 13.00 6.46
CA ASN A 121 -23.78 13.53 7.77
C ASN A 121 -22.70 14.39 8.44
N THR A 122 -21.65 14.77 7.70
CA THR A 122 -20.58 15.66 8.15
C THR A 122 -20.27 16.72 7.09
N LYS A 123 -19.68 17.84 7.53
CA LYS A 123 -19.06 18.86 6.65
C LYS A 123 -17.56 18.75 6.62
N MET A 124 -16.97 17.88 7.45
CA MET A 124 -15.53 17.63 7.48
C MET A 124 -15.09 16.96 6.18
N GLU A 125 -13.91 17.30 5.70
CA GLU A 125 -13.29 16.58 4.60
C GLU A 125 -13.01 15.12 4.99
N ILE A 126 -13.42 14.19 4.15
CA ILE A 126 -13.23 12.76 4.36
C ILE A 126 -12.17 12.21 3.38
N GLU A 127 -11.16 11.55 3.94
CA GLU A 127 -10.08 10.90 3.18
C GLU A 127 -10.16 9.39 3.38
N VAL A 128 -10.13 8.63 2.27
CA VAL A 128 -10.17 7.16 2.29
C VAL A 128 -9.01 6.56 1.51
N PHE A 129 -8.50 5.42 1.97
CA PHE A 129 -7.53 4.65 1.19
C PHE A 129 -8.21 3.96 0.02
N VAL A 130 -7.59 4.08 -1.16
CA VAL A 130 -8.10 3.46 -2.39
C VAL A 130 -7.09 2.52 -3.06
N HIS A 131 -5.81 2.60 -2.70
CA HIS A 131 -4.79 1.71 -3.29
C HIS A 131 -3.62 1.44 -2.35
N GLY A 132 -3.06 0.23 -2.47
CA GLY A 132 -1.81 -0.17 -1.83
C GLY A 132 -1.98 -1.08 -0.63
N ALA A 133 -0.94 -1.18 0.20
CA ALA A 133 -0.86 -2.20 1.24
C ALA A 133 -1.97 -2.10 2.29
N LEU A 134 -2.68 -3.20 2.51
CA LEU A 134 -3.61 -3.38 3.63
C LEU A 134 -2.90 -3.89 4.89
N CYS A 135 -3.48 -3.59 6.04
CA CYS A 135 -3.13 -4.16 7.33
C CYS A 135 -4.16 -5.23 7.71
N ILE A 136 -3.71 -6.35 8.30
CA ILE A 136 -4.60 -7.39 8.80
C ILE A 136 -5.32 -6.97 10.10
N SER A 137 -4.75 -6.03 10.82
CA SER A 137 -5.31 -5.50 12.06
C SER A 137 -6.14 -4.25 11.80
N TYR A 138 -7.05 -3.95 12.71
CA TYR A 138 -7.71 -2.64 12.75
C TYR A 138 -6.70 -1.51 12.71
N SER A 139 -7.03 -0.45 11.98
CA SER A 139 -6.19 0.72 11.78
C SER A 139 -5.78 1.34 13.14
N GLY A 140 -4.47 1.47 13.38
CA GLY A 140 -3.95 2.05 14.61
C GLY A 140 -3.96 1.14 15.85
N GLN A 141 -4.46 -0.12 15.77
CA GLN A 141 -4.65 -0.98 16.94
C GLN A 141 -3.72 -2.21 16.99
N CYS A 142 -2.78 -2.32 16.05
CA CYS A 142 -1.90 -3.49 15.98
C CYS A 142 -0.84 -3.51 17.09
N LEU A 143 -0.86 -4.55 17.91
CA LEU A 143 0.18 -4.85 18.93
C LEU A 143 1.10 -6.00 18.52
N PHE A 144 0.85 -6.68 17.39
CA PHE A 144 1.52 -7.91 17.01
C PHE A 144 3.04 -7.76 16.96
N SER A 145 3.53 -6.75 16.24
CA SER A 145 4.96 -6.51 16.11
C SER A 145 5.64 -6.09 17.43
N SER A 146 4.92 -5.39 18.32
CA SER A 146 5.45 -5.02 19.64
C SER A 146 5.50 -6.21 20.59
N SER A 147 4.52 -7.10 20.54
CA SER A 147 4.45 -8.29 21.39
C SER A 147 5.54 -9.32 21.07
N ILE A 148 5.88 -9.49 19.79
CA ILE A 148 6.90 -10.46 19.37
C ILE A 148 8.33 -9.90 19.48
N GLY A 149 8.54 -8.63 19.09
CA GLY A 149 9.89 -8.09 18.89
C GLY A 149 10.10 -6.69 19.47
N ALA A 150 9.27 -6.22 20.41
CA ALA A 150 9.33 -4.88 21.02
C ALA A 150 9.32 -3.71 19.99
N ARG A 151 8.84 -3.96 18.75
CA ARG A 151 8.79 -2.99 17.66
C ARG A 151 7.35 -2.52 17.43
N SER A 152 6.95 -1.44 18.10
CA SER A 152 5.58 -0.92 17.97
C SER A 152 5.24 -0.44 16.57
N GLY A 153 4.26 -1.09 15.94
CA GLY A 153 3.70 -0.67 14.66
C GLY A 153 3.03 0.72 14.75
N ASN A 154 2.39 1.01 15.88
CA ASN A 154 1.71 2.29 16.13
C ASN A 154 2.70 3.45 16.34
N ARG A 155 3.98 3.13 16.56
CA ARG A 155 5.09 4.10 16.61
C ARG A 155 6.01 4.02 15.39
N GLY A 156 5.51 3.49 14.28
CA GLY A 156 6.20 3.45 12.99
C GLY A 156 7.30 2.40 12.87
N LYS A 157 7.42 1.47 13.82
CA LYS A 157 8.48 0.44 13.85
C LYS A 157 7.97 -0.96 13.48
N CYS A 158 6.84 -1.07 12.77
CA CYS A 158 6.25 -2.34 12.39
C CYS A 158 7.26 -3.26 11.68
N ALA A 159 7.45 -4.48 12.22
CA ALA A 159 8.30 -5.51 11.64
C ALA A 159 7.59 -6.32 10.54
N GLN A 160 6.32 -6.01 10.23
CA GLN A 160 5.49 -6.76 9.30
C GLN A 160 5.33 -8.24 9.70
N SER A 161 5.16 -8.53 10.99
CA SER A 161 4.99 -9.88 11.50
C SER A 161 3.86 -10.66 10.81
N CYS A 162 2.76 -9.98 10.41
CA CYS A 162 1.68 -10.58 9.63
C CYS A 162 2.11 -11.06 8.22
N ARG A 163 3.30 -10.68 7.75
CA ARG A 163 3.88 -11.08 6.46
C ARG A 163 4.89 -12.24 6.58
N MET A 164 4.97 -12.86 7.75
CA MET A 164 5.78 -14.05 8.00
C MET A 164 4.97 -15.32 7.74
N SER A 165 5.67 -16.43 7.51
CA SER A 165 5.03 -17.74 7.38
C SER A 165 4.65 -18.27 8.77
N TYR A 166 3.45 -18.81 8.89
CA TYR A 166 2.89 -19.41 10.10
C TYR A 166 2.32 -20.79 9.79
N THR A 167 2.33 -21.65 10.80
CA THR A 167 1.63 -22.93 10.76
C THR A 167 0.38 -22.85 11.63
N LEU A 168 -0.78 -23.09 11.03
CA LEU A 168 -2.05 -23.20 11.76
C LEU A 168 -2.19 -24.60 12.31
N LEU A 169 -2.36 -24.69 13.64
CA LEU A 169 -2.52 -25.94 14.34
C LEU A 169 -3.94 -26.04 14.92
N GLU A 170 -4.55 -27.21 14.76
CA GLU A 170 -5.73 -27.61 15.51
C GLU A 170 -5.25 -28.43 16.72
N LYS A 171 -5.71 -28.07 17.93
CA LYS A 171 -5.37 -28.78 19.14
C LYS A 171 -6.63 -29.38 19.76
N ASP A 172 -6.66 -30.69 19.88
CA ASP A 172 -7.70 -31.41 20.61
C ASP A 172 -7.54 -31.13 22.12
N VAL A 173 -8.60 -30.60 22.73
CA VAL A 173 -8.58 -30.15 24.14
C VAL A 173 -8.48 -31.31 25.12
N GLU A 174 -9.05 -32.48 24.79
CA GLU A 174 -9.07 -33.65 25.67
C GLU A 174 -7.78 -34.47 25.56
N THR A 175 -7.31 -34.69 24.34
CA THR A 175 -6.14 -35.55 24.08
C THR A 175 -4.83 -34.80 24.01
N ASN A 176 -4.85 -33.45 23.98
CA ASN A 176 -3.70 -32.58 23.76
C ASN A 176 -2.95 -32.84 22.42
N LYS A 177 -3.55 -33.61 21.51
CA LYS A 177 -2.94 -33.88 20.21
C LYS A 177 -3.05 -32.67 19.31
N GLU A 178 -1.96 -32.38 18.60
CA GLU A 178 -1.89 -31.30 17.62
C GLU A 178 -1.90 -31.85 16.20
N LYS A 179 -2.62 -31.18 15.31
CA LYS A 179 -2.69 -31.47 13.88
C LYS A 179 -2.43 -30.18 13.10
N THR A 180 -1.50 -30.23 12.17
CA THR A 180 -1.28 -29.14 11.22
C THR A 180 -2.45 -29.07 10.24
N LEU A 181 -3.10 -27.91 10.18
CA LEU A 181 -4.17 -27.63 9.22
C LEU A 181 -3.63 -26.97 7.95
N ASP A 182 -2.75 -25.96 8.10
CA ASP A 182 -2.18 -25.22 6.99
C ASP A 182 -0.84 -24.57 7.36
N THR A 183 0.00 -24.26 6.36
CA THR A 183 1.27 -23.54 6.55
C THR A 183 1.50 -22.57 5.40
N GLY A 184 1.78 -21.32 5.73
CA GLY A 184 2.03 -20.27 4.73
C GLY A 184 1.94 -18.87 5.33
N TYR A 185 1.78 -17.88 4.46
CA TYR A 185 1.64 -16.48 4.86
C TYR A 185 0.18 -16.16 5.20
N LEU A 186 -0.38 -16.91 6.15
CA LEU A 186 -1.81 -16.99 6.47
C LEU A 186 -2.45 -15.68 6.93
N LEU A 187 -1.62 -14.71 7.35
CA LEU A 187 -2.05 -13.38 7.80
C LEU A 187 -1.64 -12.27 6.82
N SER A 188 -1.16 -12.62 5.61
CA SER A 188 -0.63 -11.63 4.66
C SER A 188 -1.72 -11.11 3.72
N PRO A 189 -2.28 -9.88 3.92
CA PRO A 189 -3.30 -9.35 3.02
C PRO A 189 -2.73 -9.05 1.62
N ARG A 190 -3.59 -9.18 0.61
CA ARG A 190 -3.39 -8.59 -0.72
C ARG A 190 -3.35 -7.07 -0.63
N ASP A 191 -2.87 -6.41 -1.69
CA ASP A 191 -2.97 -4.96 -1.77
C ASP A 191 -4.39 -4.54 -2.16
N LEU A 192 -4.84 -3.40 -1.62
CA LEU A 192 -6.11 -2.78 -1.96
C LEU A 192 -6.06 -2.22 -3.39
N CYS A 193 -7.12 -2.43 -4.16
CA CYS A 193 -7.43 -1.67 -5.36
C CYS A 193 -8.91 -1.30 -5.35
N GLY A 194 -9.20 -0.04 -5.06
CA GLY A 194 -10.56 0.52 -5.02
C GLY A 194 -10.95 1.25 -6.31
N LEU A 195 -10.29 0.97 -7.43
CA LEU A 195 -10.51 1.67 -8.69
C LEU A 195 -11.98 1.57 -9.17
N GLU A 196 -12.59 0.41 -8.99
CA GLU A 196 -14.00 0.15 -9.34
C GLU A 196 -15.00 0.94 -8.48
N TYR A 197 -14.58 1.35 -7.28
CA TYR A 197 -15.43 2.07 -6.31
C TYR A 197 -15.29 3.60 -6.41
N LEU A 198 -14.38 4.13 -7.24
CA LEU A 198 -14.09 5.57 -7.30
C LEU A 198 -15.35 6.41 -7.54
N GLU A 199 -16.22 6.01 -8.46
CA GLU A 199 -17.42 6.77 -8.76
C GLU A 199 -18.37 6.83 -7.56
N ARG A 200 -18.62 5.68 -6.91
CA ARG A 200 -19.48 5.65 -5.72
C ARG A 200 -18.88 6.47 -4.57
N LEU A 201 -17.56 6.42 -4.39
CA LEU A 201 -16.86 7.22 -3.39
C LEU A 201 -16.94 8.73 -3.69
N ILE A 202 -16.82 9.13 -4.96
CA ILE A 202 -17.03 10.53 -5.40
C ILE A 202 -18.46 10.97 -5.14
N GLN A 203 -19.45 10.15 -5.52
CA GLN A 203 -20.88 10.44 -5.32
C GLN A 203 -21.25 10.48 -3.83
N ALA A 204 -20.59 9.69 -3.00
CA ALA A 204 -20.73 9.71 -1.55
C ALA A 204 -20.26 11.02 -0.90
N GLY A 205 -19.38 11.76 -1.57
CA GLY A 205 -18.80 13.01 -1.09
C GLY A 205 -17.40 12.85 -0.46
N VAL A 206 -16.70 11.75 -0.75
CA VAL A 206 -15.28 11.61 -0.37
C VAL A 206 -14.45 12.68 -1.07
N THR A 207 -13.71 13.45 -0.29
CA THR A 207 -12.96 14.61 -0.78
C THR A 207 -11.50 14.31 -1.12
N CYS A 208 -10.94 13.21 -0.57
CA CYS A 208 -9.54 12.85 -0.80
C CYS A 208 -9.35 11.34 -0.92
N PHE A 209 -8.62 10.91 -1.95
CA PHE A 209 -8.27 9.51 -2.19
C PHE A 209 -6.81 9.27 -1.85
N LYS A 210 -6.56 8.32 -0.95
CA LYS A 210 -5.21 8.03 -0.46
C LYS A 210 -4.62 6.79 -1.09
N ILE A 211 -3.42 6.94 -1.67
CA ILE A 211 -2.61 5.85 -2.19
C ILE A 211 -1.49 5.57 -1.19
N GLU A 212 -1.41 4.33 -0.66
CA GLU A 212 -0.27 3.92 0.16
C GLU A 212 0.91 3.54 -0.73
N GLY A 213 2.03 4.25 -0.58
CA GLY A 213 3.18 4.02 -1.45
C GLY A 213 4.52 4.43 -0.86
N ARG A 214 4.61 4.71 0.45
CA ARG A 214 5.80 5.29 1.08
C ARG A 214 7.09 4.51 0.90
N MET A 215 7.02 3.17 0.82
CA MET A 215 8.18 2.29 0.63
C MET A 215 8.24 1.73 -0.80
N LYS A 216 7.55 2.36 -1.73
CA LYS A 216 7.47 1.94 -3.12
C LYS A 216 8.43 2.74 -4.00
N THR A 217 8.67 2.23 -5.20
CA THR A 217 9.52 2.89 -6.19
C THR A 217 8.83 4.11 -6.83
N PRO A 218 9.58 5.04 -7.42
CA PRO A 218 8.99 6.16 -8.17
C PRO A 218 8.05 5.72 -9.29
N GLU A 219 8.35 4.61 -9.98
CA GLU A 219 7.53 4.05 -11.05
C GLU A 219 6.16 3.61 -10.53
N TYR A 220 6.11 2.99 -9.35
CA TYR A 220 4.85 2.65 -8.69
C TYR A 220 4.02 3.92 -8.43
N VAL A 221 4.63 4.94 -7.83
CA VAL A 221 3.92 6.18 -7.50
C VAL A 221 3.39 6.85 -8.77
N ALA A 222 4.23 6.96 -9.80
CA ALA A 222 3.85 7.58 -11.07
C ALA A 222 2.71 6.82 -11.76
N THR A 223 2.82 5.49 -11.88
CA THR A 223 1.83 4.66 -12.57
C THR A 223 0.49 4.66 -11.84
N VAL A 224 0.50 4.39 -10.52
CA VAL A 224 -0.74 4.35 -9.74
C VAL A 224 -1.43 5.72 -9.74
N THR A 225 -0.69 6.81 -9.49
CA THR A 225 -1.26 8.16 -9.46
C THR A 225 -1.83 8.55 -10.82
N ARG A 226 -1.11 8.27 -11.93
CA ARG A 226 -1.58 8.53 -13.29
C ARG A 226 -2.90 7.82 -13.58
N ILE A 227 -3.00 6.54 -13.23
CA ILE A 227 -4.21 5.74 -13.48
C ILE A 227 -5.38 6.27 -12.64
N TYR A 228 -5.21 6.46 -11.33
CA TYR A 228 -6.27 7.00 -10.49
C TYR A 228 -6.70 8.40 -10.93
N ARG A 229 -5.76 9.28 -11.30
CA ARG A 229 -6.07 10.62 -11.82
C ARG A 229 -6.89 10.55 -13.10
N LYS A 230 -6.50 9.68 -14.04
CA LYS A 230 -7.25 9.45 -15.30
C LYS A 230 -8.71 9.10 -15.02
N TYR A 231 -8.97 8.14 -14.13
CA TYR A 231 -10.35 7.70 -13.87
C TYR A 231 -11.15 8.69 -13.04
N ILE A 232 -10.55 9.40 -12.11
CA ILE A 232 -11.20 10.50 -11.40
C ILE A 232 -11.62 11.59 -12.38
N ASP A 233 -10.74 12.01 -13.28
CA ASP A 233 -11.05 13.04 -14.30
C ASP A 233 -12.14 12.59 -15.25
N ASN A 234 -12.10 11.32 -15.70
CA ASN A 234 -13.15 10.76 -16.56
C ASN A 234 -14.52 10.76 -15.84
N ILE A 235 -14.58 10.32 -14.58
CA ILE A 235 -15.83 10.30 -13.82
C ILE A 235 -16.39 11.71 -13.64
N LEU A 236 -15.54 12.67 -13.27
CA LEU A 236 -15.95 14.07 -13.09
C LEU A 236 -16.40 14.73 -14.40
N ALA A 237 -15.87 14.30 -15.55
CA ALA A 237 -16.28 14.74 -16.87
C ALA A 237 -17.52 13.99 -17.43
N GLY A 238 -18.08 13.04 -16.69
CA GLY A 238 -19.21 12.22 -17.14
C GLY A 238 -18.87 11.18 -18.20
N HIS A 239 -17.61 10.81 -18.36
CA HIS A 239 -17.17 9.81 -19.33
C HIS A 239 -17.37 8.38 -18.80
N PRO A 240 -17.39 7.34 -19.68
CA PRO A 240 -17.54 5.94 -19.29
C PRO A 240 -16.52 5.48 -18.25
N LYS A 241 -16.97 4.60 -17.34
CA LYS A 241 -16.21 4.05 -16.22
C LYS A 241 -15.33 2.87 -16.57
N GLU A 242 -15.42 2.33 -17.78
CA GLU A 242 -14.77 1.08 -18.14
C GLU A 242 -13.26 1.17 -17.90
N ILE A 243 -12.76 0.29 -17.02
CA ILE A 243 -11.34 0.23 -16.71
C ILE A 243 -10.63 -0.52 -17.82
N ALA A 244 -9.73 0.17 -18.51
CA ALA A 244 -8.98 -0.42 -19.61
C ALA A 244 -8.12 -1.61 -19.09
N PRO A 245 -8.13 -2.77 -19.76
CA PRO A 245 -7.32 -3.93 -19.38
C PRO A 245 -5.85 -3.58 -19.19
N LYS A 246 -5.30 -2.70 -20.03
CA LYS A 246 -3.91 -2.23 -19.93
C LYS A 246 -3.62 -1.48 -18.61
N ASP A 247 -4.55 -0.69 -18.11
CA ASP A 247 -4.37 0.00 -16.83
C ASP A 247 -4.40 -0.99 -15.65
N GLN A 248 -5.21 -2.05 -15.72
CA GLN A 248 -5.20 -3.13 -14.73
C GLN A 248 -3.88 -3.90 -14.75
N GLU A 249 -3.38 -4.25 -15.95
CA GLU A 249 -2.07 -4.89 -16.12
C GLU A 249 -0.95 -4.01 -15.57
N ASP A 250 -0.92 -2.70 -15.88
CA ASP A 250 0.08 -1.75 -15.38
C ASP A 250 0.08 -1.70 -13.85
N LEU A 251 -1.10 -1.68 -13.20
CA LEU A 251 -1.21 -1.73 -11.74
C LEU A 251 -0.66 -3.04 -11.17
N LEU A 252 -0.98 -4.18 -11.77
CA LEU A 252 -0.46 -5.49 -11.36
C LEU A 252 1.05 -5.57 -11.55
N GLN A 253 1.56 -5.06 -12.66
CA GLN A 253 2.99 -5.11 -12.99
C GLN A 253 3.83 -4.31 -12.00
N VAL A 254 3.41 -3.10 -11.63
CA VAL A 254 4.20 -2.25 -10.74
C VAL A 254 4.25 -2.79 -9.31
N PHE A 255 3.16 -3.36 -8.80
CA PHE A 255 3.18 -4.08 -7.54
C PHE A 255 1.84 -4.76 -7.21
N ASN A 256 1.87 -6.06 -6.90
CA ASN A 256 0.76 -6.79 -6.30
C ASN A 256 1.25 -7.95 -5.42
N ARG A 257 0.41 -8.41 -4.46
CA ARG A 257 0.63 -9.60 -3.63
C ARG A 257 -0.44 -10.65 -3.94
N GLY A 258 -0.28 -11.34 -5.07
CA GLY A 258 -1.23 -12.35 -5.51
C GLY A 258 -2.54 -11.76 -6.05
N GLY A 259 -2.45 -10.64 -6.77
CA GLY A 259 -3.56 -9.84 -7.23
C GLY A 259 -3.96 -8.75 -6.24
N PHE A 260 -5.14 -8.19 -6.46
CA PHE A 260 -5.73 -7.16 -5.61
C PHE A 260 -6.93 -7.68 -4.82
N SER A 261 -7.27 -6.96 -3.75
CA SER A 261 -8.51 -7.07 -3.01
C SER A 261 -9.21 -5.72 -2.99
N THR A 262 -10.52 -5.73 -2.90
CA THR A 262 -11.33 -4.53 -2.64
C THR A 262 -11.30 -4.11 -1.16
N GLY A 263 -10.58 -4.85 -0.33
CA GLY A 263 -10.55 -4.65 1.10
C GLY A 263 -11.95 -4.82 1.72
N HIS A 264 -12.35 -3.86 2.54
CA HIS A 264 -13.67 -3.83 3.17
C HIS A 264 -14.67 -2.94 2.41
N LEU A 265 -14.29 -2.34 1.28
CA LEU A 265 -15.22 -1.53 0.46
C LEU A 265 -16.41 -2.35 -0.03
N ASN A 266 -16.22 -3.65 -0.26
CA ASN A 266 -17.31 -4.60 -0.40
C ASN A 266 -17.68 -5.14 0.99
N SER A 267 -18.94 -5.04 1.37
CA SER A 267 -19.46 -5.52 2.66
C SER A 267 -19.50 -7.04 2.81
N GLU A 268 -19.27 -7.80 1.76
CA GLU A 268 -19.18 -9.25 1.81
C GLU A 268 -17.88 -9.71 2.50
N ALA A 269 -18.00 -10.70 3.40
CA ALA A 269 -16.86 -11.31 4.08
C ALA A 269 -15.83 -11.82 3.05
N ASN A 270 -14.70 -11.16 2.97
CA ASN A 270 -13.81 -11.26 1.83
C ASN A 270 -12.83 -12.42 2.05
N GLN A 271 -13.13 -13.62 1.58
CA GLN A 271 -12.22 -14.77 1.56
C GLN A 271 -10.94 -14.47 0.77
N ASP A 272 -10.98 -13.49 -0.14
CA ASP A 272 -9.87 -13.06 -0.98
C ASP A 272 -8.98 -11.98 -0.35
N LEU A 273 -9.20 -11.62 0.91
CA LEU A 273 -8.39 -10.60 1.58
C LEU A 273 -6.92 -11.04 1.72
N VAL A 274 -6.67 -12.33 1.95
CA VAL A 274 -5.34 -12.87 2.26
C VAL A 274 -4.77 -13.65 1.07
N PHE A 275 -3.44 -13.59 0.91
CA PHE A 275 -2.70 -14.41 -0.06
C PHE A 275 -1.60 -15.18 0.66
N PRO A 276 -1.80 -16.50 0.91
CA PRO A 276 -0.92 -17.28 1.78
C PRO A 276 0.37 -17.78 1.10
N GLN A 277 0.50 -17.65 -0.22
CA GLN A 277 1.61 -18.25 -0.97
C GLN A 277 2.89 -17.42 -0.89
N LYS A 278 2.82 -16.07 -1.03
CA LYS A 278 3.99 -15.20 -1.06
C LYS A 278 3.68 -13.77 -0.63
N PRO A 279 4.47 -13.15 0.26
CA PRO A 279 4.19 -11.80 0.76
C PRO A 279 4.83 -10.69 -0.09
N SER A 280 5.56 -11.04 -1.15
CA SER A 280 6.29 -10.11 -2.01
C SER A 280 5.56 -9.82 -3.31
N ASN A 281 6.12 -8.90 -4.12
CA ASN A 281 5.57 -8.58 -5.44
C ASN A 281 5.57 -9.82 -6.36
N MET A 282 4.41 -10.10 -6.95
CA MET A 282 4.19 -11.20 -7.90
C MET A 282 4.38 -10.75 -9.35
N GLY A 283 4.16 -9.46 -9.67
CA GLY A 283 4.16 -8.98 -11.06
C GLY A 283 3.04 -9.61 -11.89
N LEU A 284 3.28 -9.73 -13.21
CA LEU A 284 2.38 -10.41 -14.15
C LEU A 284 2.82 -11.87 -14.33
N TYR A 285 1.84 -12.75 -14.56
CA TYR A 285 2.12 -14.16 -14.83
C TYR A 285 2.69 -14.34 -16.22
N LEU A 286 4.00 -14.58 -16.29
CA LEU A 286 4.74 -14.65 -17.54
C LEU A 286 4.54 -15.97 -18.30
N GLY A 287 4.27 -17.06 -17.62
CA GLY A 287 4.07 -18.39 -18.20
C GLY A 287 4.72 -19.52 -17.41
N ASN A 288 4.48 -20.75 -17.82
CA ASN A 288 5.09 -21.96 -17.24
C ASN A 288 6.37 -22.33 -17.98
N VAL A 289 7.44 -22.63 -17.22
CA VAL A 289 8.68 -23.15 -17.79
C VAL A 289 8.41 -24.51 -18.44
N SER A 290 8.65 -24.62 -19.74
CA SER A 290 8.46 -25.84 -20.52
C SER A 290 9.73 -26.69 -20.60
N ASN A 291 10.93 -26.09 -20.48
CA ASN A 291 12.21 -26.79 -20.50
C ASN A 291 13.25 -26.02 -19.68
N PHE A 292 14.12 -26.78 -19.01
CA PHE A 292 15.28 -26.24 -18.30
C PHE A 292 16.54 -27.03 -18.62
N ASN A 293 17.56 -26.34 -19.15
CA ASN A 293 18.89 -26.89 -19.36
C ASN A 293 19.84 -26.40 -18.26
N ALA A 294 20.03 -27.24 -17.23
CA ALA A 294 20.85 -26.89 -16.07
C ALA A 294 22.34 -26.61 -16.43
N ASN A 295 22.89 -27.32 -17.41
CA ASN A 295 24.28 -27.16 -17.79
C ASN A 295 24.57 -25.80 -18.44
N LYS A 296 23.60 -25.28 -19.17
CA LYS A 296 23.71 -23.98 -19.86
C LYS A 296 23.05 -22.84 -19.12
N GLY A 297 22.29 -23.11 -18.05
CA GLY A 297 21.50 -22.13 -17.35
C GLY A 297 20.40 -21.50 -18.24
N LEU A 298 19.76 -22.31 -19.09
CA LEU A 298 18.75 -21.87 -20.04
C LEU A 298 17.36 -22.37 -19.61
N ILE A 299 16.39 -21.48 -19.57
CA ILE A 299 14.97 -21.83 -19.41
C ILE A 299 14.19 -21.49 -20.68
N SER A 300 13.23 -22.31 -21.03
CA SER A 300 12.33 -22.05 -22.16
C SER A 300 10.90 -22.06 -21.72
N LEU A 301 10.10 -21.09 -22.19
CA LEU A 301 8.67 -20.97 -21.89
C LEU A 301 7.92 -20.26 -23.02
N PRO A 302 6.62 -20.56 -23.20
CA PRO A 302 5.73 -19.71 -23.97
C PRO A 302 5.36 -18.50 -23.10
N LEU A 303 5.41 -17.30 -23.67
CA LEU A 303 5.08 -16.07 -22.97
C LEU A 303 3.56 -15.82 -22.97
N ASN A 304 3.00 -15.48 -21.83
CA ASN A 304 1.66 -14.87 -21.74
C ASN A 304 1.71 -13.36 -21.90
N GLU A 305 2.81 -12.74 -21.45
CA GLU A 305 3.04 -11.30 -21.46
C GLU A 305 4.34 -10.95 -22.18
N PRO A 306 4.49 -9.74 -22.73
CA PRO A 306 5.75 -9.32 -23.32
C PRO A 306 6.90 -9.34 -22.32
N LEU A 307 8.11 -9.65 -22.80
CA LEU A 307 9.35 -9.69 -22.00
C LEU A 307 10.47 -9.01 -22.74
N ALA A 308 11.29 -8.22 -22.03
CA ALA A 308 12.44 -7.52 -22.59
C ALA A 308 13.72 -7.79 -21.78
N ILE A 309 14.86 -7.57 -22.39
CA ILE A 309 16.14 -7.50 -21.67
C ILE A 309 16.07 -6.36 -20.64
N GLY A 310 16.52 -6.64 -19.40
CA GLY A 310 16.42 -5.70 -18.28
C GLY A 310 15.20 -5.92 -17.38
N ASP A 311 14.18 -6.64 -17.85
CA ASP A 311 13.06 -7.02 -16.99
C ASP A 311 13.52 -7.95 -15.87
N THR A 312 12.79 -7.95 -14.76
CA THR A 312 13.05 -8.83 -13.62
C THR A 312 11.97 -9.90 -13.55
N ILE A 313 12.40 -11.16 -13.57
CA ILE A 313 11.51 -12.32 -13.38
C ILE A 313 11.75 -12.98 -12.02
N SER A 314 10.73 -13.62 -11.50
CA SER A 314 10.79 -14.44 -10.28
C SER A 314 9.99 -15.71 -10.48
N PHE A 315 10.27 -16.72 -9.68
CA PHE A 315 9.57 -18.00 -9.72
C PHE A 315 8.68 -18.14 -8.50
N GLU A 316 7.55 -18.81 -8.67
CA GLU A 316 6.52 -18.89 -7.64
C GLU A 316 7.04 -19.45 -6.32
N LYS A 317 7.89 -20.49 -6.37
CA LYS A 317 8.44 -21.19 -5.20
C LYS A 317 9.80 -20.70 -4.74
N GLU A 318 10.35 -19.64 -5.35
CA GLU A 318 11.66 -19.07 -5.00
C GLU A 318 11.53 -17.60 -4.59
N GLU A 319 12.34 -17.19 -3.63
CA GLU A 319 12.47 -15.78 -3.26
C GLU A 319 13.39 -14.99 -4.20
N SER A 320 14.23 -15.71 -4.94
CA SER A 320 15.23 -15.12 -5.84
C SER A 320 14.58 -14.41 -7.03
N LYS A 321 15.15 -13.28 -7.38
CA LYS A 321 14.78 -12.50 -8.56
C LYS A 321 15.92 -12.51 -9.56
N TYR A 322 15.58 -12.59 -10.83
CA TYR A 322 16.55 -12.67 -11.92
C TYR A 322 16.28 -11.58 -12.95
N MET A 323 17.29 -10.78 -13.23
CA MET A 323 17.22 -9.83 -14.34
C MET A 323 17.49 -10.56 -15.67
N VAL A 324 16.62 -10.38 -16.62
CA VAL A 324 16.74 -10.93 -17.98
C VAL A 324 17.89 -10.24 -18.68
N SER A 325 19.02 -10.92 -18.77
CA SER A 325 20.25 -10.43 -19.44
C SER A 325 20.44 -11.02 -20.84
N GLU A 326 19.75 -12.13 -21.15
CA GLU A 326 19.79 -12.79 -22.45
C GLU A 326 18.41 -13.36 -22.76
N LEU A 327 17.85 -12.98 -23.93
CA LEU A 327 16.54 -13.38 -24.40
C LEU A 327 16.66 -13.85 -25.86
N MET A 328 16.14 -15.03 -26.17
CA MET A 328 16.24 -15.63 -27.49
C MET A 328 14.89 -16.12 -27.99
N ILE A 329 14.64 -15.94 -29.29
CA ILE A 329 13.56 -16.59 -30.04
C ILE A 329 14.24 -17.46 -31.11
N GLN A 330 13.92 -18.77 -31.19
CA GLN A 330 14.53 -19.69 -32.15
C GLN A 330 16.08 -19.64 -32.15
N ASN A 331 16.69 -19.58 -30.96
CA ASN A 331 18.14 -19.44 -30.74
C ASN A 331 18.79 -18.17 -31.30
N LYS A 332 18.02 -17.12 -31.63
CA LYS A 332 18.51 -15.80 -32.01
C LYS A 332 18.23 -14.82 -30.87
N ASN A 333 19.26 -14.05 -30.49
CA ASN A 333 19.12 -13.01 -29.47
C ASN A 333 18.19 -11.91 -29.95
N VAL A 334 17.25 -11.52 -29.08
CA VAL A 334 16.29 -10.42 -29.32
C VAL A 334 16.26 -9.49 -28.12
N PRO A 335 16.06 -8.18 -28.28
CA PRO A 335 15.94 -7.26 -27.16
C PRO A 335 14.58 -7.37 -26.44
N LYS A 336 13.54 -7.84 -27.16
CA LYS A 336 12.17 -7.96 -26.68
C LYS A 336 11.44 -9.12 -27.38
N ALA A 337 10.56 -9.78 -26.67
CA ALA A 337 9.60 -10.78 -27.19
C ALA A 337 8.17 -10.38 -26.82
N ASN A 338 7.21 -10.80 -27.63
CA ASN A 338 5.80 -10.50 -27.44
C ASN A 338 5.07 -11.64 -26.73
N SER A 339 3.84 -11.36 -26.25
CA SER A 339 2.92 -12.41 -25.81
C SER A 339 2.77 -13.47 -26.91
N LYS A 340 2.68 -14.75 -26.51
CA LYS A 340 2.63 -15.98 -27.32
C LYS A 340 3.95 -16.41 -27.98
N ASP A 341 5.00 -15.61 -27.93
CA ASP A 341 6.33 -16.05 -28.38
C ASP A 341 6.84 -17.17 -27.47
N ARG A 342 7.53 -18.14 -28.06
CA ARG A 342 8.28 -19.14 -27.32
C ARG A 342 9.73 -18.68 -27.17
N VAL A 343 10.12 -18.37 -25.95
CA VAL A 343 11.43 -17.79 -25.68
C VAL A 343 12.34 -18.75 -24.92
N THR A 344 13.65 -18.47 -25.02
CA THR A 344 14.67 -19.04 -24.16
C THR A 344 15.37 -17.87 -23.44
N ILE A 345 15.44 -17.95 -22.11
CA ILE A 345 16.15 -16.98 -21.25
C ILE A 345 17.43 -17.59 -20.78
N GLY A 346 18.54 -16.89 -20.95
CA GLY A 346 19.87 -17.36 -20.62
C GLY A 346 20.44 -16.80 -19.33
N ARG A 347 21.61 -17.40 -18.94
CA ARG A 347 22.43 -16.98 -17.79
C ARG A 347 21.74 -17.05 -16.43
N MET A 348 20.78 -17.94 -16.29
CA MET A 348 20.14 -18.22 -15.00
C MET A 348 21.16 -18.90 -14.07
N LYS A 349 21.59 -18.21 -13.02
CA LYS A 349 22.51 -18.75 -12.00
C LYS A 349 21.71 -19.19 -10.78
N GLY A 350 21.89 -20.44 -10.34
CA GLY A 350 21.29 -20.97 -9.12
C GLY A 350 20.95 -22.46 -9.22
N ASN A 351 20.75 -23.10 -8.07
CA ASN A 351 20.31 -24.50 -7.98
C ASN A 351 18.79 -24.58 -8.24
N ILE A 352 18.41 -24.51 -9.52
CA ILE A 352 17.02 -24.50 -9.95
C ILE A 352 16.48 -25.96 -9.91
N ARG A 353 16.22 -26.47 -8.69
CA ARG A 353 15.79 -27.86 -8.46
C ARG A 353 14.27 -28.09 -8.50
N TYR A 354 13.47 -27.05 -8.64
CA TYR A 354 12.00 -27.16 -8.44
C TYR A 354 11.17 -26.60 -9.60
N TRP A 355 11.49 -27.04 -10.82
CA TRP A 355 10.81 -26.61 -12.04
C TRP A 355 9.83 -27.68 -12.55
N ARG A 356 8.90 -28.11 -11.70
CA ARG A 356 7.73 -28.90 -12.13
C ARG A 356 6.47 -28.34 -11.56
#